data_eb6abd824e14b68666d0b6296968299b
#
_entry.id   eb6abd824e14b68666d0b6296968299b
#
_cell.length_a   1.000
_cell.length_b   1.000
_cell.length_c   1.000
_cell.angle_alpha   90.00
_cell.angle_beta   90.00
_cell.angle_gamma   90.00
#
_symmetry.space_group_name_H-M   'P 1'
#
loop_
_entity.id
_entity.type
_entity.pdbx_description
1 polymer ?
#
loop_
_entity_poly.entity_id
_entity_poly.type
_entity_poly.pdbx_seq_one_letter_code
_entity_poly.pdbx_strand_id
1 'polypeptide(L)'
;MDYQTQIQSFTDEQLATLIDDETATETLGLEADKIRRENYGNEVYVRGLIEFSNYCKNDCYYCGIRKGNRKADRYRLSFDDILSCCEEGFALGFRTFVLQ
;
A
#
# COMPACT_ATOMS: atom_id res chain seq x y z
N MET A 1 12.36 2.80 25.24
CA MET A 1 13.26 3.62 24.38
C MET A 1 12.35 4.56 23.58
N ASP A 2 12.68 5.82 23.50
CA ASP A 2 11.91 6.80 22.72
C ASP A 2 12.42 6.83 21.28
N TYR A 3 11.87 5.97 20.45
CA TYR A 3 12.25 5.89 19.04
C TYR A 3 11.82 7.13 18.24
N GLN A 4 10.76 7.81 18.64
CA GLN A 4 10.28 9.00 17.94
C GLN A 4 11.35 10.09 17.84
N THR A 5 12.11 10.29 18.89
CA THR A 5 13.16 11.33 18.93
C THR A 5 14.48 10.83 18.35
N GLN A 6 14.78 9.55 18.49
CA GLN A 6 16.08 8.98 18.15
C GLN A 6 16.20 8.51 16.70
N ILE A 7 15.09 8.05 16.09
CA ILE A 7 15.13 7.41 14.76
C ILE A 7 15.67 8.32 13.66
N GLN A 8 15.45 9.63 13.77
CA GLN A 8 15.95 10.62 12.81
C GLN A 8 17.48 10.80 12.86
N SER A 9 18.10 10.37 13.93
CA SER A 9 19.56 10.45 14.11
C SER A 9 20.27 9.13 13.84
N PHE A 10 19.53 8.07 13.52
CA PHE A 10 20.12 6.74 13.24
C PHE A 10 20.82 6.73 11.89
N THR A 11 21.95 6.03 11.85
CA THR A 11 22.60 5.67 10.58
C THR A 11 21.82 4.57 9.86
N ASP A 12 22.09 4.36 8.59
CA ASP A 12 21.48 3.29 7.80
C ASP A 12 21.73 1.91 8.43
N GLU A 13 22.93 1.68 8.97
CA GLU A 13 23.27 0.43 9.64
C GLU A 13 22.47 0.24 10.95
N GLN A 14 22.24 1.32 11.70
CA GLN A 14 21.41 1.28 12.90
C GLN A 14 19.95 1.02 12.55
N LEU A 15 19.44 1.63 11.48
CA LEU A 15 18.09 1.37 11.00
C LEU A 15 17.94 -0.09 10.53
N ALA A 16 18.88 -0.61 9.78
CA ALA A 16 18.87 -2.00 9.34
C ALA A 16 18.87 -2.97 10.54
N THR A 17 19.71 -2.71 11.54
CA THR A 17 19.75 -3.52 12.78
C THR A 17 18.42 -3.48 13.51
N LEU A 18 17.78 -2.30 13.58
CA LEU A 18 16.48 -2.15 14.25
C LEU A 18 15.35 -2.88 13.52
N ILE A 19 15.37 -2.89 12.17
CA ILE A 19 14.39 -3.61 11.35
C ILE A 19 14.49 -5.13 11.57
N ASP A 20 15.71 -5.65 11.74
CA ASP A 20 15.96 -7.08 11.95
C ASP A 20 15.78 -7.51 13.42
N ASP A 21 15.59 -6.56 14.33
CA ASP A 21 15.40 -6.84 15.75
C ASP A 21 13.95 -7.19 16.07
N GLU A 22 13.63 -8.46 16.13
CA GLU A 22 12.29 -8.95 16.50
C GLU A 22 11.83 -8.45 17.88
N THR A 23 12.76 -8.18 18.81
CA THR A 23 12.42 -7.71 20.16
C THR A 23 11.98 -6.25 20.18
N ALA A 24 12.37 -5.46 19.17
CA ALA A 24 11.95 -4.07 19.02
C ALA A 24 10.56 -3.91 18.40
N THR A 25 10.02 -4.95 17.76
CA THR A 25 8.78 -4.88 16.96
C THR A 25 7.59 -4.38 17.77
N GLU A 26 7.41 -4.90 18.98
CA GLU A 26 6.29 -4.50 19.85
C GLU A 26 6.40 -3.03 20.25
N THR A 27 7.57 -2.60 20.72
CA THR A 27 7.81 -1.21 21.13
C THR A 27 7.66 -0.24 19.98
N LEU A 28 8.20 -0.57 18.81
CA LEU A 28 8.06 0.23 17.58
C LEU A 28 6.60 0.33 17.16
N GLY A 29 5.84 -0.77 17.24
CA GLY A 29 4.42 -0.79 16.91
C GLY A 29 3.60 0.12 17.83
N LEU A 30 3.86 0.10 19.13
CA LEU A 30 3.19 0.95 20.10
C LEU A 30 3.49 2.44 19.87
N GLU A 31 4.75 2.79 19.60
CA GLU A 31 5.12 4.17 19.30
C GLU A 31 4.55 4.66 17.96
N ALA A 32 4.58 3.82 16.92
CA ALA A 32 3.96 4.13 15.64
C ALA A 32 2.44 4.36 15.79
N ASP A 33 1.74 3.52 16.54
CA ASP A 33 0.31 3.69 16.83
C ASP A 33 0.02 4.97 17.61
N LYS A 34 0.87 5.32 18.56
CA LYS A 34 0.75 6.59 19.30
C LYS A 34 0.85 7.79 18.34
N ILE A 35 1.87 7.84 17.51
CA ILE A 35 2.06 8.92 16.53
C ILE A 35 0.87 8.99 15.56
N ARG A 36 0.40 7.85 15.08
CA ARG A 36 -0.78 7.76 14.22
C ARG A 36 -2.00 8.38 14.89
N ARG A 37 -2.27 8.01 16.15
CA ARG A 37 -3.43 8.51 16.90
C ARG A 37 -3.34 10.00 17.16
N GLU A 38 -2.16 10.52 17.46
CA GLU A 38 -1.93 11.95 17.68
C GLU A 38 -2.20 12.78 16.41
N ASN A 39 -1.94 12.23 15.22
CA ASN A 39 -2.11 12.93 13.95
C ASN A 39 -3.46 12.67 13.27
N TYR A 40 -4.03 11.47 13.40
CA TYR A 40 -5.20 11.03 12.65
C TYR A 40 -6.32 10.45 13.53
N GLY A 41 -6.13 10.42 14.84
CA GLY A 41 -7.10 9.80 15.75
C GLY A 41 -7.21 8.29 15.52
N ASN A 42 -8.42 7.77 15.62
CA ASN A 42 -8.72 6.34 15.39
C ASN A 42 -9.17 6.03 13.93
N GLU A 43 -9.19 7.03 13.09
CA GLU A 43 -9.67 6.88 11.72
C GLU A 43 -8.69 6.08 10.87
N VAL A 44 -9.22 5.25 10.00
CA VAL A 44 -8.49 4.51 8.97
C VAL A 44 -9.07 4.89 7.62
N TYR A 45 -8.21 5.38 6.73
CA TYR A 45 -8.61 5.77 5.39
C TYR A 45 -8.51 4.56 4.46
N VAL A 46 -9.65 4.17 3.89
CA VAL A 46 -9.75 3.04 2.96
C VAL A 46 -9.98 3.58 1.56
N ARG A 47 -9.21 3.10 0.60
CA ARG A 47 -9.35 3.44 -0.82
C ARG A 47 -9.83 2.24 -1.60
N GLY A 48 -10.70 2.48 -2.59
CA GLY A 48 -11.06 1.48 -3.58
C GLY A 48 -9.94 1.34 -4.61
N LEU A 49 -9.54 0.10 -4.92
CA LEU A 49 -8.60 -0.19 -5.99
C LEU A 49 -9.36 -0.72 -7.20
N ILE A 50 -9.15 -0.11 -8.37
CA ILE A 50 -9.69 -0.57 -9.64
C ILE A 50 -8.51 -0.92 -10.54
N GLU A 51 -8.30 -2.21 -10.75
CA GLU A 51 -7.33 -2.73 -11.70
C GLU A 51 -7.94 -2.69 -13.11
N PHE A 52 -7.79 -1.56 -13.80
CA PHE A 52 -8.49 -1.35 -15.07
C PHE A 52 -7.85 -2.06 -16.27
N SER A 53 -6.62 -2.52 -16.13
CA SER A 53 -5.92 -3.26 -17.17
C SER A 53 -4.77 -4.07 -16.58
N ASN A 54 -4.48 -5.23 -17.16
CA ASN A 54 -3.29 -6.00 -16.83
C ASN A 54 -2.28 -6.05 -18.00
N TYR A 55 -2.42 -5.17 -18.99
CA TYR A 55 -1.37 -4.98 -20.00
C TYR A 55 -0.22 -4.19 -19.40
N CYS A 56 0.99 -4.73 -19.50
CA CYS A 56 2.19 -4.07 -19.01
C CYS A 56 3.28 -4.09 -20.07
N LYS A 57 3.97 -2.98 -20.24
CA LYS A 57 5.11 -2.86 -21.17
C LYS A 57 6.42 -3.37 -20.56
N ASN A 58 6.48 -3.50 -19.24
CA ASN A 58 7.66 -3.94 -18.48
C ASN A 58 7.74 -5.47 -18.44
N ASP A 59 8.92 -6.00 -18.19
CA ASP A 59 9.18 -7.43 -18.13
C ASP A 59 9.92 -7.82 -16.85
N CYS A 60 9.43 -7.36 -15.70
CA CYS A 60 10.01 -7.66 -14.39
C CYS A 60 9.89 -9.16 -14.08
N TYR A 61 10.98 -9.81 -13.74
CA TYR A 61 11.04 -11.26 -13.57
C TYR A 61 10.05 -11.84 -12.55
N TYR A 62 9.75 -11.10 -11.51
CA TYR A 62 8.85 -11.54 -10.44
C TYR A 62 7.37 -11.25 -10.71
N CYS A 63 7.03 -10.55 -11.77
CA CYS A 63 5.68 -10.05 -11.99
C CYS A 63 4.86 -10.97 -12.91
N GLY A 64 3.69 -11.41 -12.43
CA GLY A 64 2.80 -12.29 -13.20
C GLY A 64 2.20 -11.63 -14.44
N ILE A 65 2.10 -10.30 -14.48
CA ILE A 65 1.59 -9.56 -15.64
C ILE A 65 2.70 -8.98 -16.50
N ARG A 66 3.94 -9.38 -16.31
CA ARG A 66 5.06 -8.96 -17.17
C ARG A 66 4.78 -9.23 -18.63
N LYS A 67 5.30 -8.38 -19.52
CA LYS A 67 5.07 -8.45 -20.95
C LYS A 67 5.37 -9.85 -21.55
N GLY A 68 6.43 -10.51 -21.08
CA GLY A 68 6.86 -11.82 -21.54
C GLY A 68 5.99 -12.99 -21.10
N ASN A 69 5.08 -12.81 -20.15
CA ASN A 69 4.18 -13.87 -19.71
C ASN A 69 3.02 -14.05 -20.67
N ARG A 70 3.16 -14.99 -21.60
CA ARG A 70 2.14 -15.31 -22.61
C ARG A 70 0.97 -16.13 -22.09
N LYS A 71 1.03 -16.60 -20.82
CA LYS A 71 -0.05 -17.37 -20.17
C LYS A 71 -1.01 -16.45 -19.40
N ALA A 72 -0.72 -15.19 -19.25
CA ALA A 72 -1.60 -14.25 -18.61
C ALA A 72 -2.77 -13.87 -19.52
N ASP A 73 -3.99 -14.06 -19.05
CA ASP A 73 -5.17 -13.54 -19.72
C ASP A 73 -5.22 -12.02 -19.58
N ARG A 74 -5.17 -11.34 -20.71
CA ARG A 74 -5.11 -9.86 -20.73
C ARG A 74 -6.49 -9.27 -20.87
N TYR A 75 -6.74 -8.17 -20.16
CA TYR A 75 -7.98 -7.42 -20.22
C TYR A 75 -7.76 -5.91 -20.13
N ARG A 76 -8.73 -5.17 -20.58
CA ARG A 76 -8.91 -3.74 -20.33
C ARG A 76 -10.37 -3.49 -20.03
N LEU A 77 -10.64 -2.80 -18.92
CA LEU A 77 -11.97 -2.34 -18.59
C LEU A 77 -12.35 -1.17 -19.51
N SER A 78 -13.62 -1.12 -19.90
CA SER A 78 -14.18 0.05 -20.56
C SER A 78 -14.35 1.21 -19.57
N PHE A 79 -14.58 2.41 -20.10
CA PHE A 79 -14.91 3.56 -19.25
C PHE A 79 -16.17 3.31 -18.41
N ASP A 80 -17.18 2.70 -19.01
CA ASP A 80 -18.42 2.38 -18.31
C ASP A 80 -18.22 1.34 -17.19
N ASP A 81 -17.37 0.35 -17.39
CA ASP A 81 -17.01 -0.60 -16.34
C ASP A 81 -16.29 0.07 -15.17
N ILE A 82 -15.35 0.97 -15.46
CA ILE A 82 -14.63 1.73 -14.42
C ILE A 82 -15.61 2.61 -13.64
N LEU A 83 -16.51 3.30 -14.34
CA LEU A 83 -17.50 4.15 -13.71
C LEU A 83 -18.47 3.34 -12.84
N SER A 84 -18.91 2.19 -13.31
CA SER A 84 -19.75 1.27 -12.53
C SER A 84 -19.05 0.80 -11.25
N CYS A 85 -17.76 0.45 -11.32
CA CYS A 85 -16.97 0.12 -10.13
C CYS A 85 -16.91 1.30 -9.11
N CYS A 86 -16.75 2.51 -9.61
CA CYS A 86 -16.76 3.71 -8.75
C CYS A 86 -18.12 3.92 -8.08
N GLU A 87 -19.21 3.75 -8.81
CA GLU A 87 -20.57 3.91 -8.27
C GLU A 87 -20.87 2.87 -7.19
N GLU A 88 -20.55 1.60 -7.44
CA GLU A 88 -20.70 0.52 -6.45
C GLU A 88 -19.83 0.78 -5.22
N GLY A 89 -18.58 1.15 -5.41
CA GLY A 89 -17.67 1.48 -4.32
C GLY A 89 -18.13 2.68 -3.51
N PHE A 90 -18.67 3.72 -4.16
CA PHE A 90 -19.25 4.87 -3.48
C PHE A 90 -20.44 4.47 -2.61
N ALA A 91 -21.32 3.61 -3.10
CA ALA A 91 -22.45 3.09 -2.34
C ALA A 91 -22.00 2.29 -1.10
N LEU A 92 -20.83 1.63 -1.16
CA LEU A 92 -20.22 0.92 -0.03
C LEU A 92 -19.48 1.83 0.95
N GLY A 93 -19.34 3.11 0.65
CA GLY A 93 -18.69 4.08 1.53
C GLY A 93 -17.29 4.54 1.11
N PHE A 94 -16.74 4.01 0.02
CA PHE A 94 -15.46 4.50 -0.51
C PHE A 94 -15.60 5.91 -1.07
N ARG A 95 -14.58 6.73 -0.86
CA ARG A 95 -14.55 8.14 -1.33
C ARG A 95 -13.33 8.45 -2.19
N THR A 96 -12.37 7.55 -2.23
CA THR A 96 -11.16 7.67 -3.03
C THR A 96 -10.93 6.36 -3.77
N PHE A 97 -10.58 6.46 -5.06
CA PHE A 97 -10.29 5.31 -5.90
C PHE A 97 -8.89 5.46 -6.50
N VAL A 98 -8.14 4.37 -6.49
CA VAL A 98 -6.85 4.25 -7.15
C VAL A 98 -7.03 3.41 -8.40
N LEU A 99 -6.62 3.95 -9.53
CA LEU A 99 -6.63 3.24 -10.81
C LEU A 99 -5.24 2.65 -11.06
N GLN A 100 -5.20 1.37 -11.31
CA GLN A 100 -3.94 0.65 -11.52
C GLN A 100 -3.99 -0.25 -12.76
#